data_b5a548c943455f570d88c8ae528cb192
#
_entry.id   b5a548c943455f570d88c8ae528cb192
#
_cell.length_a   1.000
_cell.length_b   1.000
_cell.length_c   1.000
_cell.angle_alpha   90.00
_cell.angle_beta   90.00
_cell.angle_gamma   90.00
#
_symmetry.space_group_name_H-M   'P 1'
#
loop_
_entity.id
_entity.type
_entity.pdbx_description
1 polymer ?
#
loop_
_entity_poly.entity_id
_entity_poly.type
_entity_poly.pdbx_seq_one_letter_code
_entity_poly.pdbx_strand_id
1 'polypeptide(L)'
;VIKGLKNKIDLTNYVKEGFNEYQLEVILKGLINKLDISIYAKREFTWEQMEQLYKGLILDLDVTSYANRLFNPRYMKRIMDELFIEQYIKGNYFEKKYGKYLGKDNGKINE
;
A
#
# COMPACT_ATOMS: atom_id res chain seq x y z
N VAL A 1 -8.86 14.14 14.86
CA VAL A 1 -8.51 15.46 14.65
C VAL A 1 -7.38 15.96 15.49
N ILE A 2 -7.39 15.63 16.74
CA ILE A 2 -6.31 15.99 17.58
C ILE A 2 -4.99 15.45 17.08
N LYS A 3 -5.00 14.24 16.55
CA LYS A 3 -3.81 13.66 15.98
C LYS A 3 -3.34 14.46 14.78
N GLY A 4 -4.28 14.92 13.99
CA GLY A 4 -3.95 15.73 12.84
C GLY A 4 -3.28 17.00 13.24
N LEU A 5 -3.79 17.62 14.29
CA LEU A 5 -3.22 18.85 14.77
C LEU A 5 -1.79 18.67 15.26
N LYS A 6 -1.58 17.57 15.95
CA LYS A 6 -0.27 17.28 16.48
C LYS A 6 0.77 17.18 15.38
N ASN A 7 0.38 16.67 14.25
CA ASN A 7 1.28 16.51 13.11
C ASN A 7 1.13 17.64 12.11
N LYS A 8 0.34 18.65 12.49
CA LYS A 8 0.09 19.78 11.60
C LYS A 8 -0.59 19.39 10.31
N ILE A 9 -1.41 18.37 10.37
CA ILE A 9 -2.18 17.91 9.23
C ILE A 9 -3.63 18.23 9.51
N ASP A 10 -4.25 18.90 8.56
CA ASP A 10 -5.62 19.33 8.70
C ASP A 10 -6.56 18.32 8.07
N LEU A 11 -7.37 17.66 8.88
CA LEU A 11 -8.32 16.66 8.40
C LEU A 11 -9.72 17.19 8.22
N THR A 12 -9.90 18.50 8.35
CA THR A 12 -11.23 19.10 8.32
C THR A 12 -12.05 18.70 7.11
N ASN A 13 -11.45 18.73 5.94
CA ASN A 13 -12.20 18.41 4.73
C ASN A 13 -12.66 16.96 4.70
N TYR A 14 -11.84 16.06 5.21
CA TYR A 14 -12.22 14.66 5.24
C TYR A 14 -13.36 14.43 6.24
N VAL A 15 -13.33 15.15 7.36
CA VAL A 15 -14.41 15.07 8.32
C VAL A 15 -15.70 15.55 7.66
N LYS A 16 -15.64 16.63 6.93
CA LYS A 16 -16.81 17.17 6.25
C LYS A 16 -17.35 16.23 5.19
N GLU A 17 -16.47 15.48 4.56
CA GLU A 17 -16.90 14.54 3.55
C GLU A 17 -17.57 13.31 4.13
N GLY A 18 -17.50 13.15 5.42
CA GLY A 18 -18.22 12.06 6.06
C GLY A 18 -17.44 10.82 6.39
N PHE A 19 -16.12 10.90 6.34
CA PHE A 19 -15.31 9.76 6.74
C PHE A 19 -15.45 9.54 8.24
N ASN A 20 -15.53 8.29 8.66
CA ASN A 20 -15.66 8.01 10.08
C ASN A 20 -14.28 8.02 10.73
N GLU A 21 -14.29 7.87 12.05
CA GLU A 21 -13.08 7.94 12.84
C GLU A 21 -12.01 6.95 12.41
N TYR A 22 -12.41 5.74 12.10
CA TYR A 22 -11.45 4.71 11.70
C TYR A 22 -10.87 4.99 10.33
N GLN A 23 -11.70 5.47 9.43
CA GLN A 23 -11.22 5.85 8.11
C GLN A 23 -10.26 7.02 8.20
N LEU A 24 -10.57 7.97 9.06
CA LEU A 24 -9.71 9.13 9.25
C LEU A 24 -8.34 8.74 9.76
N GLU A 25 -8.27 7.70 10.58
CA GLU A 25 -6.98 7.25 11.08
C GLU A 25 -6.11 6.73 9.95
N VAL A 26 -6.69 5.97 9.03
CA VAL A 26 -5.91 5.44 7.92
C VAL A 26 -5.51 6.56 6.96
N ILE A 27 -6.39 7.53 6.78
CA ILE A 27 -6.08 8.69 5.96
C ILE A 27 -4.92 9.46 6.60
N LEU A 28 -4.98 9.66 7.91
CA LEU A 28 -3.93 10.37 8.61
C LEU A 28 -2.57 9.67 8.48
N LYS A 29 -2.57 8.35 8.65
CA LYS A 29 -1.34 7.59 8.51
C LYS A 29 -0.71 7.79 7.14
N GLY A 30 -1.53 7.78 6.14
CA GLY A 30 -1.04 7.98 4.77
C GLY A 30 -0.46 9.36 4.57
N LEU A 31 -1.12 10.37 5.12
CA LEU A 31 -0.64 11.73 4.99
C LEU A 31 0.65 11.95 5.75
N ILE A 32 0.76 11.35 6.92
CA ILE A 32 1.99 11.44 7.71
C ILE A 32 3.15 10.84 6.94
N ASN A 33 2.90 9.75 6.26
CA ASN A 33 3.94 9.08 5.48
C ASN A 33 4.09 9.63 4.06
N LYS A 34 3.39 10.72 3.79
CA LYS A 34 3.51 11.43 2.51
C LYS A 34 3.17 10.56 1.32
N LEU A 35 2.19 9.70 1.50
CA LEU A 35 1.74 8.85 0.42
C LEU A 35 0.66 9.55 -0.39
N ASP A 36 0.51 9.13 -1.63
CA ASP A 36 -0.60 9.62 -2.44
C ASP A 36 -1.82 8.79 -2.06
N ILE A 37 -2.62 9.32 -1.15
CA ILE A 37 -3.75 8.57 -0.61
C ILE A 37 -5.00 8.67 -1.48
N SER A 38 -4.92 9.35 -2.61
CA SER A 38 -6.10 9.50 -3.44
C SER A 38 -6.67 8.16 -3.90
N ILE A 39 -5.84 7.13 -3.92
CA ILE A 39 -6.28 5.81 -4.33
C ILE A 39 -7.24 5.19 -3.30
N TYR A 40 -7.11 5.55 -2.04
CA TYR A 40 -7.96 4.93 -1.02
C TYR A 40 -8.79 5.90 -0.19
N ALA A 41 -8.55 7.20 -0.30
CA ALA A 41 -9.32 8.17 0.47
C ALA A 41 -10.68 8.36 -0.20
N LYS A 42 -11.46 7.31 -0.22
CA LYS A 42 -12.76 7.28 -0.86
C LYS A 42 -13.76 6.66 0.10
N ARG A 43 -14.92 7.28 0.22
CA ARG A 43 -15.90 6.81 1.18
C ARG A 43 -16.44 5.42 0.88
N GLU A 44 -16.27 4.95 -0.35
CA GLU A 44 -16.75 3.63 -0.72
C GLU A 44 -15.91 2.51 -0.09
N PHE A 45 -14.72 2.82 0.41
CA PHE A 45 -13.89 1.83 1.07
C PHE A 45 -14.13 1.85 2.57
N THR A 46 -14.19 0.67 3.17
CA THR A 46 -14.22 0.57 4.63
C THR A 46 -12.81 0.87 5.12
N TRP A 47 -12.66 1.11 6.42
CA TRP A 47 -11.34 1.39 6.94
C TRP A 47 -10.42 0.17 6.80
N GLU A 48 -11.00 -1.04 6.85
CA GLU A 48 -10.19 -2.25 6.68
C GLU A 48 -9.67 -2.37 5.26
N GLN A 49 -10.46 -1.97 4.28
CA GLN A 49 -10.01 -1.95 2.90
C GLN A 49 -8.95 -0.89 2.71
N MET A 50 -9.17 0.28 3.29
CA MET A 50 -8.19 1.36 3.23
C MET A 50 -6.86 0.93 3.82
N GLU A 51 -6.92 0.17 4.90
CA GLU A 51 -5.71 -0.29 5.59
C GLU A 51 -4.87 -1.17 4.66
N GLN A 52 -5.52 -2.04 3.89
CA GLN A 52 -4.78 -2.91 2.96
C GLN A 52 -4.14 -2.10 1.83
N LEU A 53 -4.81 -1.05 1.39
CA LEU A 53 -4.25 -0.20 0.36
C LEU A 53 -3.10 0.64 0.93
N TYR A 54 -3.27 1.13 2.15
CA TYR A 54 -2.21 1.86 2.83
C TYR A 54 -0.95 1.00 2.95
N LYS A 55 -1.11 -0.25 3.38
CA LYS A 55 0.03 -1.13 3.54
C LYS A 55 0.75 -1.38 2.22
N GLY A 56 -0.01 -1.54 1.16
CA GLY A 56 0.59 -1.72 -0.15
C GLY A 56 1.38 -0.51 -0.59
N LEU A 57 0.86 0.68 -0.31
CA LEU A 57 1.58 1.89 -0.66
C LEU A 57 2.87 2.04 0.13
N ILE A 58 2.85 1.65 1.40
CA ILE A 58 4.05 1.68 2.24
C ILE A 58 5.10 0.76 1.64
N LEU A 59 4.68 -0.36 1.07
CA LEU A 59 5.59 -1.33 0.48
C LEU A 59 5.92 -0.99 -0.98
N ASP A 60 5.43 0.12 -1.45
CA ASP A 60 5.69 0.59 -2.81
C ASP A 60 5.20 -0.40 -3.85
N LEU A 61 4.03 -0.95 -3.62
CA LEU A 61 3.40 -1.88 -4.57
C LEU A 61 2.38 -1.14 -5.42
N ASP A 62 2.07 -1.73 -6.57
CA ASP A 62 1.03 -1.18 -7.42
C ASP A 62 -0.32 -1.62 -6.88
N VAL A 63 -0.88 -0.82 -5.98
CA VAL A 63 -2.13 -1.19 -5.32
C VAL A 63 -3.35 -1.07 -6.20
N THR A 64 -3.21 -0.51 -7.39
CA THR A 64 -4.37 -0.36 -8.28
C THR A 64 -4.96 -1.72 -8.64
N SER A 65 -4.15 -2.76 -8.59
CA SER A 65 -4.65 -4.08 -8.94
C SER A 65 -5.65 -4.62 -7.93
N TYR A 66 -5.68 -4.07 -6.71
CA TYR A 66 -6.68 -4.54 -5.76
C TYR A 66 -7.47 -3.40 -5.11
N ALA A 67 -7.41 -2.20 -5.67
CA ALA A 67 -8.19 -1.07 -5.17
C ALA A 67 -9.61 -1.15 -5.72
N ASN A 68 -10.36 -2.09 -5.18
CA ASN A 68 -11.71 -2.38 -5.65
C ASN A 68 -12.62 -2.54 -4.44
N ARG A 69 -13.65 -1.71 -4.34
CA ARG A 69 -14.55 -1.75 -3.19
C ARG A 69 -15.30 -3.07 -3.02
N LEU A 70 -15.32 -3.87 -4.07
CA LEU A 70 -16.01 -5.17 -4.00
C LEU A 70 -15.13 -6.26 -3.41
N PHE A 71 -13.85 -5.99 -3.25
CA PHE A 71 -12.93 -6.97 -2.69
C PHE A 71 -12.93 -6.85 -1.17
N ASN A 72 -13.10 -7.95 -0.46
CA ASN A 72 -13.03 -7.86 0.99
C ASN A 72 -11.55 -7.75 1.42
N PRO A 73 -11.29 -7.29 2.64
CA PRO A 73 -9.92 -7.03 3.08
C PRO A 73 -9.01 -8.25 3.04
N ARG A 74 -9.56 -9.42 3.28
CA ARG A 74 -8.75 -10.64 3.25
C ARG A 74 -8.26 -10.94 1.84
N TYR A 75 -9.14 -10.78 0.88
CA TYR A 75 -8.78 -10.99 -0.51
C TYR A 75 -7.76 -9.95 -0.96
N MET A 76 -7.95 -8.70 -0.52
CA MET A 76 -7.02 -7.63 -0.84
C MET A 76 -5.64 -7.95 -0.27
N LYS A 77 -5.60 -8.46 0.95
CA LYS A 77 -4.33 -8.80 1.56
C LYS A 77 -3.62 -9.90 0.79
N ARG A 78 -4.40 -10.84 0.29
CA ARG A 78 -3.84 -11.93 -0.49
C ARG A 78 -3.18 -11.42 -1.76
N ILE A 79 -3.85 -10.51 -2.45
CA ILE A 79 -3.27 -9.92 -3.65
C ILE A 79 -2.03 -9.12 -3.30
N MET A 80 -2.11 -8.38 -2.20
CA MET A 80 -0.97 -7.58 -1.77
C MET A 80 0.24 -8.46 -1.49
N ASP A 81 0.02 -9.58 -0.78
CA ASP A 81 1.10 -10.50 -0.47
C ASP A 81 1.71 -11.08 -1.74
N GLU A 82 0.88 -11.40 -2.72
CA GLU A 82 1.38 -11.94 -3.98
C GLU A 82 2.20 -10.90 -4.74
N LEU A 83 1.76 -9.66 -4.71
CA LEU A 83 2.50 -8.59 -5.35
C LEU A 83 3.85 -8.38 -4.67
N PHE A 84 3.86 -8.47 -3.36
CA PHE A 84 5.08 -8.31 -2.60
C PHE A 84 6.08 -9.41 -2.98
N ILE A 85 5.61 -10.64 -3.01
CA ILE A 85 6.47 -11.76 -3.37
C ILE A 85 7.01 -11.60 -4.79
N GLU A 86 6.13 -11.19 -5.69
CA GLU A 86 6.52 -11.03 -7.06
C GLU A 86 7.58 -9.95 -7.22
N GLN A 87 7.40 -8.85 -6.55
CA GLN A 87 8.29 -7.72 -6.70
C GLN A 87 9.61 -7.87 -5.95
N TYR A 88 9.55 -8.32 -4.72
CA TYR A 88 10.72 -8.32 -3.86
C TYR A 88 11.41 -9.66 -3.71
N ILE A 89 10.72 -10.73 -3.98
CA ILE A 89 11.29 -12.05 -3.81
C ILE A 89 11.67 -12.66 -5.15
N LYS A 90 10.72 -12.72 -6.05
CA LYS A 90 10.93 -13.38 -7.33
C LYS A 90 11.36 -12.49 -8.47
N GLY A 91 10.93 -11.26 -8.45
CA GLY A 91 11.16 -10.42 -9.60
C GLY A 91 12.20 -9.38 -9.40
N ASN A 92 11.72 -8.14 -9.47
CA ASN A 92 12.57 -6.99 -9.38
C ASN A 92 13.64 -7.01 -8.33
N TYR A 93 13.25 -7.17 -7.08
CA TYR A 93 14.19 -7.09 -6.00
C TYR A 93 15.25 -8.19 -6.10
N PHE A 94 14.80 -9.39 -6.30
CA PHE A 94 15.71 -10.53 -6.36
C PHE A 94 16.67 -10.40 -7.53
N GLU A 95 16.14 -10.01 -8.65
CA GLU A 95 16.92 -9.84 -9.85
C GLU A 95 17.96 -8.75 -9.66
N LYS A 96 17.57 -7.63 -9.13
CA LYS A 96 18.47 -6.56 -8.88
C LYS A 96 19.56 -6.90 -7.91
N LYS A 97 19.23 -7.61 -6.87
CA LYS A 97 20.19 -7.92 -5.84
C LYS A 97 21.09 -9.08 -6.21
N TYR A 98 20.56 -10.08 -6.85
CA TYR A 98 21.32 -11.29 -7.14
C TYR A 98 21.48 -11.59 -8.61
N GLY A 99 21.12 -10.66 -9.42
CA GLY A 99 21.14 -10.90 -10.85
C GLY A 99 22.48 -11.40 -11.39
N LYS A 100 23.55 -10.89 -10.85
CA LYS A 100 24.83 -11.31 -11.34
C LYS A 100 25.20 -12.73 -10.96
N TYR A 101 24.47 -13.29 -9.99
CA TYR A 101 24.73 -14.66 -9.59
C TYR A 101 23.79 -15.64 -10.28
N LEU A 102 22.78 -15.10 -10.98
CA LEU A 102 21.85 -15.96 -11.65
C LEU A 102 22.30 -16.05 -13.07
N GLY A 103 21.74 -16.64 -13.73
CA GLY A 103 22.17 -16.80 -14.96
C GLY A 103 22.49 -15.82 -15.92
N LYS A 104 22.47 -14.76 -15.56
CA LYS A 104 22.82 -13.87 -16.39
C LYS A 104 24.08 -14.19 -16.89
N ASP A 105 24.73 -14.64 -16.22
CA ASP A 105 25.88 -14.96 -16.58
C ASP A 105 26.00 -16.20 -16.89
N ASN A 106 25.30 -16.58 -17.03
CA ASN A 106 25.28 -17.57 -17.28
C ASN A 106 25.46 -18.61 -16.95
N GLY A 107 25.31 -18.53 -16.93
CA GLY A 107 25.37 -19.59 -16.60
C GLY A 107 26.30 -20.10 -15.76
N LYS A 108 26.87 -19.63 -15.39
CA LYS A 108 27.78 -20.00 -14.67
C LYS A 108 27.49 -20.03 -13.43
N ILE A 109 26.60 -19.88 -13.08
CA ILE A 109 26.36 -19.78 -11.94
C ILE A 109 26.23 -20.82 -11.34
N ASN A 110 26.11 -21.33 -11.74
CA ASN A 110 25.91 -22.17 -11.21
C ASN A 110 26.80 -22.63 -10.71
N GLU A 111 27.56 -22.18 -11.05
CA GLU A 111 28.37 -22.36 -10.57
C GLU A 111 28.50 -22.09 -9.94
#